data_a5801ce8ff1b24ccab9a3f9b2ad25ac6
#
_entry.id   a5801ce8ff1b24ccab9a3f9b2ad25ac6
#
_cell.length_a   1.000
_cell.length_b   1.000
_cell.length_c   1.000
_cell.angle_alpha   90.00
_cell.angle_beta   90.00
_cell.angle_gamma   90.00
#
_symmetry.space_group_name_H-M   'P 1'
#
loop_
_entity.id
_entity.type
_entity.pdbx_description
1 polymer ?
#
loop_
_entity_poly.entity_id
_entity_poly.type
_entity_poly.pdbx_seq_one_letter_code
_entity_poly.pdbx_strand_id
1 'polypeptide(L)'
;MRPVRRSAAVLFAVLGCASGRQRPPPAEPVDLAGAARSALQHAWSGYRRYAWGHDELRSLSKAPRDWYAEPLLITPVDALDTLILMGLHAEAEEARAHIVQNLSFDRDIEVKNFEIVIRVLGGLLSAYQLTGDPRLLALAEDLGRRLLPVFDSPTGMPYVNVNLRTGKTSGARSNPAEIGTLLLEFGTLAKLTGNDVYQAKAKNALTQLFSRRSPIGLVGEEIDVETGAWTSRQSHIGGGIDSYYEYLLKCWLLFGDEDCRGMWSSSIEAVNRYVADPTPSGLWYGAVDMDTGRRTGTEFGALEAFFPAVLVLAGDLDRARQLEESSFKMWTAAWAAADVFDYAAMRPTHPRWPLRPEIIESAWYLQTATHEPRWTAMGRRFMGDIEACCRTDAGYTVLDDVTSGKQGDLMPSYFLAETLKYLWLLGTPGALDLRTIVFNTEAHPLRRTW
;
A
#
# COMPACT_ATOMS: atom_id res chain seq x y z
N MET A 1 -44.22 -73.04 -14.74
CA MET A 1 -44.26 -71.90 -13.84
C MET A 1 -42.87 -71.68 -13.26
N ARG A 2 -42.16 -70.65 -13.74
CA ARG A 2 -40.84 -70.30 -13.21
C ARG A 2 -41.02 -68.96 -12.49
N PRO A 3 -40.41 -68.67 -11.30
CA PRO A 3 -40.57 -67.47 -10.59
C PRO A 3 -39.58 -66.41 -11.12
N VAL A 4 -40.12 -65.17 -11.30
CA VAL A 4 -39.39 -63.96 -11.70
C VAL A 4 -38.57 -63.44 -10.51
N ARG A 5 -37.23 -63.40 -10.66
CA ARG A 5 -36.34 -62.71 -9.72
C ARG A 5 -36.40 -61.18 -9.98
N ARG A 6 -36.84 -60.43 -8.99
CA ARG A 6 -36.69 -58.96 -8.95
C ARG A 6 -35.31 -58.62 -8.43
N SER A 7 -34.49 -57.98 -9.27
CA SER A 7 -33.22 -57.38 -8.86
C SER A 7 -33.50 -56.01 -8.26
N ALA A 8 -33.16 -55.85 -6.99
CA ALA A 8 -33.15 -54.54 -6.33
C ALA A 8 -31.82 -53.84 -6.66
N ALA A 9 -31.90 -52.74 -7.37
CA ALA A 9 -30.77 -51.86 -7.58
C ALA A 9 -30.56 -51.02 -6.31
N VAL A 10 -29.44 -51.24 -5.63
CA VAL A 10 -28.99 -50.37 -4.52
C VAL A 10 -28.26 -49.20 -5.10
N LEU A 11 -28.91 -48.03 -5.02
CA LEU A 11 -28.29 -46.72 -5.33
C LEU A 11 -27.35 -46.35 -4.19
N PHE A 12 -26.04 -46.50 -4.38
CA PHE A 12 -25.05 -45.86 -3.49
C PHE A 12 -25.00 -44.38 -3.77
N ALA A 13 -25.63 -43.58 -2.91
CA ALA A 13 -25.40 -42.16 -2.86
C ALA A 13 -24.00 -41.93 -2.23
N VAL A 14 -23.00 -41.60 -3.06
CA VAL A 14 -21.71 -41.12 -2.59
C VAL A 14 -21.92 -39.68 -2.12
N LEU A 15 -22.21 -39.51 -0.84
CA LEU A 15 -22.06 -38.24 -0.14
C LEU A 15 -20.56 -37.94 -0.02
N GLY A 16 -20.02 -37.23 -0.99
CA GLY A 16 -18.71 -36.63 -0.90
C GLY A 16 -18.73 -35.46 0.10
N CYS A 17 -18.52 -35.76 1.38
CA CYS A 17 -18.10 -34.75 2.34
C CYS A 17 -16.70 -34.33 1.97
N ALA A 18 -16.59 -33.20 1.26
CA ALA A 18 -15.35 -32.45 1.23
C ALA A 18 -15.13 -31.85 2.64
N SER A 19 -14.56 -32.65 3.53
CA SER A 19 -14.01 -32.16 4.79
C SER A 19 -12.76 -31.37 4.47
N GLY A 20 -12.93 -30.07 4.20
CA GLY A 20 -11.84 -29.12 4.28
C GLY A 20 -11.26 -29.25 5.69
N ARG A 21 -10.10 -29.84 5.82
CA ARG A 21 -9.34 -29.84 7.08
C ARG A 21 -9.03 -28.36 7.35
N GLN A 22 -9.76 -27.74 8.26
CA GLN A 22 -9.36 -26.45 8.83
C GLN A 22 -8.00 -26.70 9.48
N ARG A 23 -6.97 -26.04 8.91
CA ARG A 23 -5.64 -26.05 9.52
C ARG A 23 -5.77 -25.38 10.89
N PRO A 24 -5.12 -25.90 11.94
CA PRO A 24 -5.10 -25.22 13.23
C PRO A 24 -4.54 -23.81 13.05
N PRO A 25 -5.06 -22.80 13.76
CA PRO A 25 -4.52 -21.46 13.71
C PRO A 25 -3.02 -21.51 14.01
N PRO A 26 -2.19 -20.72 13.30
CA PRO A 26 -0.76 -20.67 13.53
C PRO A 26 -0.44 -20.18 14.95
N ALA A 27 0.75 -20.49 15.43
CA ALA A 27 1.21 -19.98 16.72
C ALA A 27 1.35 -18.44 16.61
N GLU A 28 0.61 -17.71 17.44
CA GLU A 28 0.70 -16.27 17.51
C GLU A 28 1.87 -15.85 18.41
N PRO A 29 2.76 -14.93 18.00
CA PRO A 29 3.87 -14.49 18.81
C PRO A 29 3.37 -13.72 20.04
N VAL A 30 3.90 -14.02 21.22
CA VAL A 30 3.64 -13.25 22.44
C VAL A 30 4.30 -11.88 22.35
N ASP A 31 5.56 -11.84 21.87
CA ASP A 31 6.32 -10.62 21.57
C ASP A 31 6.20 -10.30 20.08
N LEU A 32 5.23 -9.46 19.72
CA LEU A 32 4.99 -9.05 18.33
C LEU A 32 6.15 -8.22 17.76
N ALA A 33 6.69 -7.29 18.57
CA ALA A 33 7.79 -6.43 18.14
C ALA A 33 9.07 -7.21 17.85
N GLY A 34 9.43 -8.14 18.75
CA GLY A 34 10.58 -9.03 18.56
C GLY A 34 10.41 -9.94 17.36
N ALA A 35 9.20 -10.46 17.13
CA ALA A 35 8.88 -11.28 15.96
C ALA A 35 9.03 -10.49 14.65
N ALA A 36 8.45 -9.28 14.56
CA ALA A 36 8.56 -8.41 13.39
C ALA A 36 10.02 -8.01 13.10
N ARG A 37 10.78 -7.67 14.14
CA ARG A 37 12.21 -7.35 14.01
C ARG A 37 13.03 -8.56 13.53
N SER A 38 12.75 -9.76 14.04
CA SER A 38 13.41 -10.99 13.58
C SER A 38 13.06 -11.33 12.14
N ALA A 39 11.80 -11.10 11.75
CA ALA A 39 11.35 -11.26 10.38
C ALA A 39 12.06 -10.28 9.43
N LEU A 40 12.24 -9.01 9.84
CA LEU A 40 13.00 -8.04 9.06
C LEU A 40 14.46 -8.46 8.88
N GLN A 41 15.11 -8.94 9.94
CA GLN A 41 16.49 -9.45 9.85
C GLN A 41 16.61 -10.65 8.92
N HIS A 42 15.62 -11.56 8.95
CA HIS A 42 15.60 -12.72 8.04
C HIS A 42 15.38 -12.28 6.58
N ALA A 43 14.41 -11.40 6.32
CA ALA A 43 14.13 -10.85 4.99
C ALA A 43 15.34 -10.08 4.42
N TRP A 44 15.94 -9.20 5.23
CA TRP A 44 17.11 -8.43 4.86
C TRP A 44 18.32 -9.31 4.56
N SER A 45 18.58 -10.32 5.41
CA SER A 45 19.69 -11.26 5.20
C SER A 45 19.56 -12.04 3.90
N GLY A 46 18.32 -12.43 3.53
CA GLY A 46 18.04 -13.08 2.25
C GLY A 46 18.25 -12.14 1.07
N TYR A 47 17.71 -10.92 1.12
CA TYR A 47 17.92 -9.90 0.10
C TYR A 47 19.42 -9.61 -0.08
N ARG A 48 20.13 -9.35 1.03
CA ARG A 48 21.56 -9.09 1.01
C ARG A 48 22.39 -10.21 0.38
N ARG A 49 22.01 -11.47 0.61
CA ARG A 49 22.75 -12.63 0.10
C ARG A 49 22.49 -12.91 -1.38
N TYR A 50 21.27 -12.68 -1.88
CA TYR A 50 20.86 -13.18 -3.18
C TYR A 50 20.43 -12.10 -4.19
N ALA A 51 20.20 -10.86 -3.71
CA ALA A 51 19.73 -9.76 -4.55
C ALA A 51 20.44 -8.42 -4.28
N TRP A 52 21.57 -8.43 -3.59
CA TRP A 52 22.30 -7.19 -3.28
C TRP A 52 22.67 -6.41 -4.54
N GLY A 53 22.28 -5.14 -4.58
CA GLY A 53 22.50 -4.26 -5.73
C GLY A 53 21.39 -4.33 -6.79
N HIS A 54 20.36 -5.11 -6.58
CA HIS A 54 19.15 -5.23 -7.39
C HIS A 54 17.92 -4.67 -6.68
N ASP A 55 16.76 -4.61 -7.35
CA ASP A 55 15.59 -3.99 -6.79
C ASP A 55 14.85 -4.89 -5.79
N GLU A 56 14.65 -6.17 -6.09
CA GLU A 56 13.88 -7.10 -5.26
C GLU A 56 14.47 -8.52 -5.26
N LEU A 57 14.01 -9.31 -4.30
CA LEU A 57 14.38 -10.73 -4.16
C LEU A 57 13.24 -11.65 -4.59
N ARG A 58 13.55 -12.62 -5.43
CA ARG A 58 12.76 -13.85 -5.62
C ARG A 58 13.22 -14.87 -4.59
N SER A 59 12.48 -14.98 -3.47
CA SER A 59 12.95 -15.70 -2.29
C SER A 59 12.92 -17.23 -2.41
N LEU A 60 12.07 -17.80 -3.28
CA LEU A 60 12.05 -19.24 -3.53
C LEU A 60 13.19 -19.67 -4.47
N SER A 61 13.36 -18.98 -5.60
CA SER A 61 14.44 -19.26 -6.55
C SER A 61 15.79 -18.70 -6.13
N LYS A 62 15.83 -17.86 -5.08
CA LYS A 62 17.03 -17.19 -4.58
C LYS A 62 17.73 -16.37 -5.67
N ALA A 63 16.94 -15.63 -6.45
CA ALA A 63 17.38 -14.85 -7.59
C ALA A 63 17.00 -13.38 -7.46
N PRO A 64 17.79 -12.44 -8.02
CA PRO A 64 17.42 -11.04 -8.06
C PRO A 64 16.30 -10.78 -9.08
N ARG A 65 15.61 -9.64 -8.88
CA ARG A 65 14.67 -9.07 -9.83
C ARG A 65 14.86 -7.56 -9.89
N ASP A 66 14.92 -7.02 -11.09
CA ASP A 66 14.90 -5.58 -11.33
C ASP A 66 13.55 -5.17 -11.93
N TRP A 67 13.12 -3.97 -11.61
CA TRP A 67 11.88 -3.41 -12.14
C TRP A 67 12.05 -2.89 -13.56
N TYR A 68 13.26 -2.40 -13.85
CA TYR A 68 13.63 -1.78 -15.12
C TYR A 68 14.88 -2.48 -15.71
N ALA A 69 15.36 -1.99 -16.85
CA ALA A 69 16.56 -2.51 -17.49
C ALA A 69 17.83 -2.34 -16.64
N GLU A 70 17.82 -1.38 -15.72
CA GLU A 70 18.89 -1.12 -14.76
C GLU A 70 18.29 -0.97 -13.37
N PRO A 71 18.90 -1.53 -12.30
CA PRO A 71 18.39 -1.46 -10.94
C PRO A 71 18.40 -0.03 -10.38
N LEU A 72 17.38 0.29 -9.60
CA LEU A 72 17.25 1.54 -8.85
C LEU A 72 17.41 1.35 -7.33
N LEU A 73 17.88 0.19 -6.90
CA LEU A 73 18.07 -0.17 -5.49
C LEU A 73 16.79 0.02 -4.66
N ILE A 74 15.65 -0.40 -5.21
CA ILE A 74 14.34 -0.16 -4.60
C ILE A 74 14.29 -0.68 -3.16
N THR A 75 14.61 -1.97 -2.92
CA THR A 75 14.56 -2.54 -1.57
C THR A 75 15.48 -1.84 -0.56
N PRO A 76 16.76 -1.51 -0.87
CA PRO A 76 17.61 -0.74 0.04
C PRO A 76 17.06 0.63 0.42
N VAL A 77 16.50 1.36 -0.55
CA VAL A 77 15.94 2.70 -0.30
C VAL A 77 14.65 2.59 0.52
N ASP A 78 13.76 1.70 0.12
CA ASP A 78 12.44 1.49 0.72
C ASP A 78 12.56 0.99 2.19
N ALA A 79 13.50 0.09 2.47
CA ALA A 79 13.69 -0.50 3.78
C ALA A 79 14.53 0.35 4.75
N LEU A 80 15.25 1.39 4.28
CA LEU A 80 16.26 2.08 5.07
C LEU A 80 15.71 2.69 6.36
N ASP A 81 14.61 3.40 6.29
CA ASP A 81 14.00 4.00 7.47
C ASP A 81 13.44 2.94 8.44
N THR A 82 12.93 1.81 7.93
CA THR A 82 12.51 0.67 8.77
C THR A 82 13.68 0.07 9.55
N LEU A 83 14.81 -0.12 8.87
CA LEU A 83 16.05 -0.59 9.53
C LEU A 83 16.49 0.36 10.63
N ILE A 84 16.45 1.67 10.37
CA ILE A 84 16.79 2.71 11.37
C ILE A 84 15.81 2.66 12.54
N LEU A 85 14.52 2.68 12.30
CA LEU A 85 13.47 2.73 13.32
C LEU A 85 13.51 1.49 14.23
N MET A 86 13.75 0.32 13.67
CA MET A 86 13.85 -0.93 14.44
C MET A 86 15.22 -1.15 15.11
N GLY A 87 16.15 -0.18 15.02
CA GLY A 87 17.46 -0.25 15.65
C GLY A 87 18.41 -1.29 15.04
N LEU A 88 18.26 -1.59 13.75
CA LEU A 88 19.17 -2.44 12.96
C LEU A 88 20.28 -1.57 12.38
N HIS A 89 21.09 -0.97 13.25
CA HIS A 89 22.04 0.09 12.88
C HIS A 89 23.12 -0.36 11.91
N ALA A 90 23.61 -1.59 11.99
CA ALA A 90 24.64 -2.11 11.10
C ALA A 90 24.09 -2.29 9.67
N GLU A 91 22.90 -2.88 9.56
CA GLU A 91 22.18 -3.08 8.30
C GLU A 91 21.77 -1.75 7.67
N ALA A 92 21.30 -0.80 8.48
CA ALA A 92 20.94 0.54 8.02
C ALA A 92 22.17 1.31 7.48
N GLU A 93 23.31 1.24 8.15
CA GLU A 93 24.55 1.89 7.71
C GLU A 93 25.07 1.26 6.41
N GLU A 94 25.04 -0.08 6.30
CA GLU A 94 25.40 -0.78 5.08
C GLU A 94 24.48 -0.38 3.89
N ALA A 95 23.15 -0.35 4.12
CA ALA A 95 22.18 0.09 3.11
C ALA A 95 22.44 1.54 2.69
N ARG A 96 22.60 2.45 3.65
CA ARG A 96 22.89 3.88 3.41
C ARG A 96 24.16 4.08 2.60
N ALA A 97 25.24 3.41 2.99
CA ALA A 97 26.51 3.48 2.29
C ALA A 97 26.39 2.98 0.83
N HIS A 98 25.66 1.87 0.65
CA HIS A 98 25.43 1.29 -0.67
C HIS A 98 24.61 2.23 -1.56
N ILE A 99 23.53 2.82 -1.04
CA ILE A 99 22.71 3.80 -1.76
C ILE A 99 23.56 4.99 -2.21
N VAL A 100 24.25 5.63 -1.26
CA VAL A 100 25.05 6.82 -1.54
C VAL A 100 26.17 6.57 -2.56
N GLN A 101 26.72 5.37 -2.57
CA GLN A 101 27.83 5.01 -3.46
C GLN A 101 27.38 4.60 -4.86
N ASN A 102 26.20 3.95 -4.99
CA ASN A 102 25.84 3.22 -6.21
C ASN A 102 24.55 3.71 -6.88
N LEU A 103 23.64 4.41 -6.14
CA LEU A 103 22.39 4.89 -6.73
C LEU A 103 22.66 6.11 -7.63
N SER A 104 22.16 6.03 -8.86
CA SER A 104 22.22 7.12 -9.84
C SER A 104 20.94 7.13 -10.64
N PHE A 105 20.44 8.31 -10.95
CA PHE A 105 19.26 8.50 -11.79
C PHE A 105 19.63 8.99 -13.21
N ASP A 106 20.91 9.12 -13.54
CA ASP A 106 21.36 9.39 -14.91
C ASP A 106 21.35 8.10 -15.74
N ARG A 107 20.15 7.57 -15.95
CA ARG A 107 19.90 6.30 -16.64
C ARG A 107 18.90 6.49 -17.76
N ASP A 108 19.16 5.83 -18.89
CA ASP A 108 18.25 5.85 -20.05
C ASP A 108 17.18 4.76 -19.91
N ILE A 109 16.36 4.92 -18.88
CA ILE A 109 15.25 4.03 -18.58
C ILE A 109 13.96 4.83 -18.40
N GLU A 110 12.84 4.28 -18.88
CA GLU A 110 11.50 4.80 -18.62
C GLU A 110 10.98 4.19 -17.32
N VAL A 111 10.58 5.05 -16.38
CA VAL A 111 10.07 4.65 -15.06
C VAL A 111 8.64 5.09 -14.86
N LYS A 112 7.89 4.34 -14.05
CA LYS A 112 6.56 4.73 -13.60
C LYS A 112 6.67 5.78 -12.50
N ASN A 113 6.23 7.01 -12.80
CA ASN A 113 6.39 8.17 -11.91
C ASN A 113 5.85 7.91 -10.50
N PHE A 114 4.62 7.40 -10.38
CA PHE A 114 3.98 7.12 -9.09
C PHE A 114 4.86 6.24 -8.19
N GLU A 115 5.26 5.06 -8.67
CA GLU A 115 6.03 4.09 -7.90
C GLU A 115 7.38 4.65 -7.42
N ILE A 116 8.04 5.41 -8.30
CA ILE A 116 9.36 5.99 -7.98
C ILE A 116 9.24 7.15 -6.99
N VAL A 117 8.14 7.91 -7.03
CA VAL A 117 7.91 8.99 -6.08
C VAL A 117 7.64 8.44 -4.69
N ILE A 118 6.70 7.52 -4.52
CA ILE A 118 6.31 7.07 -3.19
C ILE A 118 7.42 6.25 -2.50
N ARG A 119 8.17 5.43 -3.25
CA ARG A 119 9.23 4.56 -2.71
C ARG A 119 10.58 5.25 -2.68
N VAL A 120 11.08 5.67 -3.85
CA VAL A 120 12.47 6.12 -3.92
C VAL A 120 12.61 7.56 -3.43
N LEU A 121 11.78 8.48 -3.91
CA LEU A 121 11.81 9.86 -3.42
C LEU A 121 11.39 9.92 -1.95
N GLY A 122 10.29 9.25 -1.58
CA GLY A 122 9.81 9.16 -0.20
C GLY A 122 10.84 8.56 0.75
N GLY A 123 11.43 7.43 0.39
CA GLY A 123 12.47 6.76 1.19
C GLY A 123 13.74 7.59 1.37
N LEU A 124 14.21 8.26 0.32
CA LEU A 124 15.38 9.16 0.42
C LEU A 124 15.11 10.36 1.33
N LEU A 125 13.93 10.98 1.23
CA LEU A 125 13.52 12.11 2.08
C LEU A 125 13.39 11.69 3.54
N SER A 126 12.73 10.57 3.80
CA SER A 126 12.61 9.99 5.15
C SER A 126 13.98 9.66 5.75
N ALA A 127 14.82 8.97 5.00
CA ALA A 127 16.17 8.63 5.44
C ALA A 127 17.05 9.86 5.70
N TYR A 128 16.94 10.91 4.87
CA TYR A 128 17.60 12.20 5.13
C TYR A 128 17.12 12.81 6.45
N GLN A 129 15.81 12.87 6.68
CA GLN A 129 15.26 13.46 7.91
C GLN A 129 15.59 12.67 9.17
N LEU A 130 15.85 11.36 9.04
CA LEU A 130 16.27 10.51 10.15
C LEU A 130 17.77 10.57 10.44
N THR A 131 18.60 10.74 9.41
CA THR A 131 20.08 10.64 9.53
C THR A 131 20.79 11.98 9.45
N GLY A 132 20.22 12.99 8.79
CA GLY A 132 20.86 14.26 8.46
C GLY A 132 21.91 14.14 7.36
N ASP A 133 22.02 13.02 6.63
CA ASP A 133 23.04 12.83 5.58
C ASP A 133 22.69 13.62 4.30
N PRO A 134 23.41 14.71 3.98
CA PRO A 134 23.05 15.60 2.86
C PRO A 134 23.15 14.91 1.48
N ARG A 135 23.85 13.80 1.38
CA ARG A 135 23.98 13.03 0.13
C ARG A 135 22.67 12.38 -0.26
N LEU A 136 21.83 11.97 0.74
CA LEU A 136 20.48 11.45 0.49
C LEU A 136 19.55 12.55 -0.03
N LEU A 137 19.63 13.76 0.51
CA LEU A 137 18.87 14.90 -0.01
C LEU A 137 19.30 15.27 -1.43
N ALA A 138 20.60 15.24 -1.73
CA ALA A 138 21.11 15.50 -3.07
C ALA A 138 20.58 14.47 -4.09
N LEU A 139 20.52 13.20 -3.72
CA LEU A 139 19.88 12.16 -4.54
C LEU A 139 18.37 12.42 -4.74
N ALA A 140 17.67 12.78 -3.66
CA ALA A 140 16.23 13.12 -3.72
C ALA A 140 15.98 14.31 -4.66
N GLU A 141 16.82 15.34 -4.61
CA GLU A 141 16.71 16.52 -5.48
C GLU A 141 17.03 16.22 -6.95
N ASP A 142 18.07 15.39 -7.24
CA ASP A 142 18.36 14.94 -8.60
C ASP A 142 17.18 14.15 -9.18
N LEU A 143 16.60 13.23 -8.40
CA LEU A 143 15.41 12.49 -8.80
C LEU A 143 14.22 13.42 -9.04
N GLY A 144 13.89 14.27 -8.07
CA GLY A 144 12.75 15.21 -8.17
C GLY A 144 12.84 16.08 -9.43
N ARG A 145 14.03 16.60 -9.75
CA ARG A 145 14.28 17.38 -10.97
C ARG A 145 14.02 16.57 -12.25
N ARG A 146 14.43 15.29 -12.29
CA ARG A 146 14.24 14.42 -13.45
C ARG A 146 12.78 14.00 -13.64
N LEU A 147 11.99 14.01 -12.57
CA LEU A 147 10.55 13.68 -12.62
C LEU A 147 9.68 14.87 -13.02
N LEU A 148 10.13 16.15 -12.91
CA LEU A 148 9.31 17.32 -13.23
C LEU A 148 8.64 17.31 -14.62
N PRO A 149 9.24 16.76 -15.68
CA PRO A 149 8.61 16.75 -17.02
C PRO A 149 7.26 16.02 -17.07
N VAL A 150 6.94 15.13 -16.11
CA VAL A 150 5.63 14.45 -16.09
C VAL A 150 4.46 15.43 -16.01
N PHE A 151 4.65 16.59 -15.38
CA PHE A 151 3.60 17.60 -15.21
C PHE A 151 3.37 18.50 -16.42
N ASP A 152 4.07 18.29 -17.53
CA ASP A 152 3.98 19.15 -18.74
C ASP A 152 2.86 18.71 -19.69
N SER A 153 1.85 17.99 -19.19
CA SER A 153 0.61 17.73 -19.92
C SER A 153 -0.22 19.02 -20.09
N PRO A 154 -1.14 19.10 -21.07
CA PRO A 154 -2.02 20.26 -21.26
C PRO A 154 -2.87 20.60 -20.03
N THR A 155 -3.19 19.63 -19.19
CA THR A 155 -3.99 19.82 -17.97
C THR A 155 -3.13 20.11 -16.73
N GLY A 156 -1.81 19.85 -16.80
CA GLY A 156 -0.91 19.87 -15.65
C GLY A 156 -1.01 18.63 -14.74
N MET A 157 -1.85 17.67 -15.07
CA MET A 157 -1.86 16.33 -14.44
C MET A 157 -0.72 15.47 -15.01
N PRO A 158 -0.02 14.67 -14.20
CA PRO A 158 1.19 14.00 -14.65
C PRO A 158 0.91 12.86 -15.64
N TYR A 159 1.78 12.71 -16.62
CA TYR A 159 1.92 11.48 -17.39
C TYR A 159 2.36 10.33 -16.47
N VAL A 160 2.01 9.11 -16.86
CA VAL A 160 2.30 7.89 -16.07
C VAL A 160 3.80 7.60 -15.99
N ASN A 161 4.52 7.77 -17.10
CA ASN A 161 5.93 7.40 -17.20
C ASN A 161 6.80 8.57 -17.62
N VAL A 162 8.08 8.49 -17.23
CA VAL A 162 9.14 9.41 -17.67
C VAL A 162 10.47 8.66 -17.85
N ASN A 163 11.21 9.02 -18.88
CA ASN A 163 12.59 8.58 -19.04
C ASN A 163 13.51 9.47 -18.19
N LEU A 164 14.24 8.88 -17.26
CA LEU A 164 15.03 9.62 -16.25
C LEU A 164 16.17 10.45 -16.87
N ARG A 165 16.75 10.04 -18.02
CA ARG A 165 17.82 10.79 -18.68
C ARG A 165 17.30 11.85 -19.63
N THR A 166 16.30 11.51 -20.44
CA THR A 166 15.85 12.37 -21.53
C THR A 166 14.71 13.29 -21.15
N GLY A 167 13.98 12.99 -20.06
CA GLY A 167 12.75 13.67 -19.68
C GLY A 167 11.55 13.36 -20.58
N LYS A 168 11.68 12.45 -21.56
CA LYS A 168 10.55 12.06 -22.42
C LYS A 168 9.48 11.37 -21.60
N THR A 169 8.22 11.81 -21.75
CA THR A 169 7.05 11.29 -21.04
C THR A 169 6.19 10.41 -21.92
N SER A 170 5.41 9.50 -21.30
CA SER A 170 4.44 8.63 -21.94
C SER A 170 3.30 8.24 -20.98
N GLY A 171 2.20 7.70 -21.53
CA GLY A 171 1.06 7.25 -20.74
C GLY A 171 0.11 8.39 -20.37
N ALA A 172 -0.77 8.79 -21.31
CA ALA A 172 -1.78 9.82 -21.06
C ALA A 172 -2.98 9.32 -20.24
N ARG A 173 -3.26 8.00 -20.27
CA ARG A 173 -4.30 7.40 -19.45
C ARG A 173 -3.75 7.10 -18.07
N SER A 174 -4.29 7.77 -17.07
CA SER A 174 -3.85 7.71 -15.66
C SER A 174 -5.06 7.58 -14.74
N ASN A 175 -4.82 7.59 -13.44
CA ASN A 175 -5.83 7.41 -12.41
C ASN A 175 -5.61 8.36 -11.22
N PRO A 176 -6.61 8.54 -10.33
CA PRO A 176 -6.52 9.44 -9.19
C PRO A 176 -5.32 9.21 -8.27
N ALA A 177 -4.96 7.95 -7.98
CA ALA A 177 -3.81 7.64 -7.14
C ALA A 177 -2.51 8.15 -7.78
N GLU A 178 -2.24 7.82 -9.05
CA GLU A 178 -1.02 8.24 -9.76
C GLU A 178 -0.91 9.76 -9.92
N ILE A 179 -2.04 10.47 -10.01
CA ILE A 179 -2.08 11.93 -10.17
C ILE A 179 -2.00 12.64 -8.81
N GLY A 180 -2.72 12.16 -7.81
CA GLY A 180 -2.91 12.83 -6.53
C GLY A 180 -1.87 12.50 -5.47
N THR A 181 -1.19 11.36 -5.59
CA THR A 181 -0.28 10.81 -4.57
C THR A 181 1.16 11.22 -4.85
N LEU A 182 1.43 12.52 -4.91
CA LEU A 182 2.75 13.09 -5.19
C LEU A 182 3.11 14.24 -4.25
N LEU A 183 2.08 14.87 -3.63
CA LEU A 183 2.26 16.14 -2.94
C LEU A 183 3.05 16.02 -1.64
N LEU A 184 3.00 14.91 -0.93
CA LEU A 184 3.75 14.75 0.32
C LEU A 184 5.25 14.73 0.04
N GLU A 185 5.70 13.99 -0.95
CA GLU A 185 7.11 13.87 -1.34
C GLU A 185 7.61 15.15 -2.00
N PHE A 186 6.95 15.64 -3.04
CA PHE A 186 7.35 16.86 -3.73
C PHE A 186 7.23 18.10 -2.83
N GLY A 187 6.23 18.16 -1.96
CA GLY A 187 6.10 19.21 -0.97
C GLY A 187 7.20 19.19 0.08
N THR A 188 7.54 18.02 0.60
CA THR A 188 8.67 17.84 1.52
C THR A 188 9.99 18.18 0.86
N LEU A 189 10.21 17.74 -0.39
CA LEU A 189 11.39 18.11 -1.17
C LEU A 189 11.50 19.64 -1.33
N ALA A 190 10.38 20.31 -1.67
CA ALA A 190 10.34 21.77 -1.77
C ALA A 190 10.75 22.45 -0.46
N LYS A 191 10.22 21.98 0.68
CA LYS A 191 10.57 22.55 2.00
C LYS A 191 12.03 22.33 2.38
N LEU A 192 12.61 21.20 2.04
CA LEU A 192 13.99 20.88 2.39
C LEU A 192 15.03 21.53 1.48
N THR A 193 14.67 21.81 0.22
CA THR A 193 15.58 22.42 -0.77
C THR A 193 15.35 23.92 -0.97
N GLY A 194 14.20 24.46 -0.53
CA GLY A 194 13.78 25.83 -0.80
C GLY A 194 13.29 26.07 -2.24
N ASN A 195 13.04 25.02 -3.01
CA ASN A 195 12.56 25.11 -4.39
C ASN A 195 11.04 24.83 -4.49
N ASP A 196 10.25 25.89 -4.48
CA ASP A 196 8.78 25.81 -4.47
C ASP A 196 8.17 25.18 -5.74
N VAL A 197 8.93 25.04 -6.83
CA VAL A 197 8.44 24.44 -8.09
C VAL A 197 7.91 23.02 -7.85
N TYR A 198 8.57 22.24 -7.01
CA TYR A 198 8.16 20.88 -6.67
C TYR A 198 6.76 20.84 -6.06
N GLN A 199 6.53 21.61 -4.99
CA GLN A 199 5.22 21.69 -4.33
C GLN A 199 4.15 22.27 -5.27
N ALA A 200 4.47 23.30 -6.04
CA ALA A 200 3.52 23.95 -6.93
C ALA A 200 3.00 23.01 -8.03
N LYS A 201 3.88 22.22 -8.66
CA LYS A 201 3.50 21.25 -9.70
C LYS A 201 2.60 20.15 -9.15
N ALA A 202 2.98 19.52 -8.02
CA ALA A 202 2.19 18.46 -7.40
C ALA A 202 0.84 18.98 -6.85
N LYS A 203 0.81 20.16 -6.23
CA LYS A 203 -0.43 20.80 -5.77
C LYS A 203 -1.36 21.13 -6.94
N ASN A 204 -0.82 21.64 -8.05
CA ASN A 204 -1.61 21.89 -9.26
C ASN A 204 -2.25 20.60 -9.79
N ALA A 205 -1.48 19.52 -9.91
CA ALA A 205 -2.00 18.23 -10.39
C ALA A 205 -3.17 17.72 -9.52
N LEU A 206 -3.02 17.75 -8.20
CA LEU A 206 -4.07 17.40 -7.25
C LEU A 206 -5.32 18.28 -7.40
N THR A 207 -5.14 19.59 -7.56
CA THR A 207 -6.24 20.56 -7.72
C THR A 207 -6.95 20.36 -9.06
N GLN A 208 -6.22 20.10 -10.15
CA GLN A 208 -6.79 19.81 -11.46
C GLN A 208 -7.64 18.54 -11.45
N LEU A 209 -7.17 17.49 -10.79
CA LEU A 209 -7.94 16.26 -10.62
C LEU A 209 -9.21 16.51 -9.78
N PHE A 210 -9.06 17.18 -8.63
CA PHE A 210 -10.17 17.51 -7.74
C PHE A 210 -11.27 18.32 -8.43
N SER A 211 -10.91 19.26 -9.30
CA SER A 211 -11.87 20.08 -10.05
C SER A 211 -12.71 19.30 -11.06
N ARG A 212 -12.31 18.08 -11.40
CA ARG A 212 -12.99 17.20 -12.38
C ARG A 212 -13.91 16.16 -11.76
N ARG A 213 -14.15 16.25 -10.44
CA ARG A 213 -15.12 15.37 -9.77
C ARG A 213 -16.52 15.53 -10.38
N SER A 214 -17.30 14.47 -10.24
CA SER A 214 -18.71 14.51 -10.62
C SER A 214 -19.51 15.53 -9.78
N PRO A 215 -20.73 15.90 -10.21
CA PRO A 215 -21.61 16.79 -9.44
C PRO A 215 -21.94 16.29 -8.02
N ILE A 216 -21.84 14.98 -7.78
CA ILE A 216 -22.03 14.38 -6.44
C ILE A 216 -20.75 14.25 -5.63
N GLY A 217 -19.61 14.74 -6.16
CA GLY A 217 -18.34 14.84 -5.45
C GLY A 217 -17.40 13.64 -5.56
N LEU A 218 -17.72 12.64 -6.38
CA LEU A 218 -16.89 11.44 -6.59
C LEU A 218 -15.92 11.62 -7.77
N VAL A 219 -14.81 10.88 -7.75
CA VAL A 219 -13.86 10.72 -8.86
C VAL A 219 -14.11 9.41 -9.59
N GLY A 220 -13.76 9.34 -10.87
CA GLY A 220 -13.72 8.09 -11.64
C GLY A 220 -12.39 7.35 -11.44
N GLU A 221 -12.30 6.15 -11.97
CA GLU A 221 -11.14 5.28 -11.82
C GLU A 221 -10.01 5.61 -12.81
N GLU A 222 -10.36 6.04 -14.04
CA GLU A 222 -9.37 6.40 -15.06
C GLU A 222 -9.71 7.73 -15.75
N ILE A 223 -8.67 8.53 -16.02
CA ILE A 223 -8.76 9.83 -16.67
C ILE A 223 -7.64 10.01 -17.70
N ASP A 224 -7.94 10.67 -18.79
CA ASP A 224 -6.96 11.11 -19.77
C ASP A 224 -6.36 12.45 -19.34
N VAL A 225 -5.06 12.51 -19.11
CA VAL A 225 -4.38 13.71 -18.58
C VAL A 225 -4.17 14.79 -19.63
N GLU A 226 -4.31 14.50 -20.93
CA GLU A 226 -4.22 15.51 -21.98
C GLU A 226 -5.54 16.26 -22.16
N THR A 227 -6.66 15.54 -22.10
CA THR A 227 -8.00 16.12 -22.29
C THR A 227 -8.72 16.44 -20.98
N GLY A 228 -8.36 15.79 -19.89
CA GLY A 228 -9.07 15.85 -18.62
C GLY A 228 -10.40 15.09 -18.60
N ALA A 229 -10.66 14.23 -19.58
CA ALA A 229 -11.88 13.45 -19.68
C ALA A 229 -11.76 12.10 -18.93
N TRP A 230 -12.79 11.76 -18.15
CA TRP A 230 -12.87 10.45 -17.51
C TRP A 230 -13.08 9.35 -18.55
N THR A 231 -12.22 8.32 -18.53
CA THR A 231 -12.30 7.13 -19.39
C THR A 231 -12.92 5.93 -18.68
N SER A 232 -12.90 5.92 -17.33
CA SER A 232 -13.69 5.04 -16.48
C SER A 232 -14.44 5.88 -15.45
N ARG A 233 -15.74 5.62 -15.30
CA ARG A 233 -16.64 6.34 -14.38
C ARG A 233 -16.98 5.51 -13.13
N GLN A 234 -16.31 4.40 -12.93
CA GLN A 234 -16.40 3.63 -11.70
C GLN A 234 -15.68 4.37 -10.57
N SER A 235 -16.27 4.40 -9.40
CA SER A 235 -15.73 5.06 -8.20
C SER A 235 -15.73 4.10 -7.02
N HIS A 236 -14.63 4.04 -6.30
CA HIS A 236 -14.38 3.19 -5.13
C HIS A 236 -13.27 3.79 -4.28
N ILE A 237 -12.78 3.04 -3.29
CA ILE A 237 -11.65 3.44 -2.45
C ILE A 237 -10.41 2.55 -2.63
N GLY A 238 -10.42 1.66 -3.61
CA GLY A 238 -9.33 0.72 -3.88
C GLY A 238 -8.36 1.18 -4.95
N GLY A 239 -7.56 0.23 -5.44
CA GLY A 239 -6.46 0.49 -6.37
C GLY A 239 -6.81 1.39 -7.55
N GLY A 240 -5.95 2.37 -7.81
CA GLY A 240 -6.17 3.43 -8.80
C GLY A 240 -6.86 4.68 -8.24
N ILE A 241 -7.57 4.62 -7.10
CA ILE A 241 -8.17 5.78 -6.44
C ILE A 241 -7.62 5.98 -5.02
N ASP A 242 -7.35 4.94 -4.30
CA ASP A 242 -7.01 4.79 -2.89
C ASP A 242 -6.24 5.98 -2.26
N SER A 243 -4.96 6.08 -2.51
CA SER A 243 -4.06 7.07 -1.93
C SER A 243 -4.36 8.53 -2.37
N TYR A 244 -5.21 8.75 -3.39
CA TYR A 244 -5.74 10.08 -3.67
C TYR A 244 -6.49 10.65 -2.47
N TYR A 245 -7.42 9.89 -1.88
CA TYR A 245 -8.16 10.33 -0.70
C TYR A 245 -7.25 10.51 0.51
N GLU A 246 -6.32 9.61 0.69
CA GLU A 246 -5.31 9.66 1.74
C GLU A 246 -4.50 10.96 1.69
N TYR A 247 -4.01 11.34 0.49
CA TYR A 247 -3.17 12.52 0.31
C TYR A 247 -3.92 13.84 0.44
N LEU A 248 -5.22 13.90 0.15
CA LEU A 248 -6.04 15.06 0.49
C LEU A 248 -5.98 15.36 1.99
N LEU A 249 -6.12 14.34 2.84
CA LEU A 249 -6.05 14.49 4.29
C LEU A 249 -4.63 14.74 4.78
N LYS A 250 -3.67 13.91 4.35
CA LYS A 250 -2.29 13.96 4.80
C LYS A 250 -1.56 15.24 4.38
N CYS A 251 -1.94 15.84 3.26
CA CYS A 251 -1.46 17.17 2.85
C CYS A 251 -1.82 18.23 3.91
N TRP A 252 -3.04 18.25 4.38
CA TRP A 252 -3.42 19.15 5.46
C TRP A 252 -2.66 18.84 6.76
N LEU A 253 -2.55 17.57 7.12
CA LEU A 253 -1.86 17.16 8.35
C LEU A 253 -0.37 17.51 8.32
N LEU A 254 0.31 17.38 7.18
CA LEU A 254 1.75 17.65 7.06
C LEU A 254 2.05 19.13 6.87
N PHE A 255 1.31 19.81 5.99
CA PHE A 255 1.64 21.19 5.59
C PHE A 255 0.73 22.26 6.21
N GLY A 256 -0.38 21.89 6.85
CA GLY A 256 -1.40 22.82 7.32
C GLY A 256 -2.17 23.50 6.18
N ASP A 257 -2.24 22.85 5.01
CA ASP A 257 -2.84 23.41 3.80
C ASP A 257 -4.37 23.32 3.85
N GLU A 258 -5.03 24.48 4.00
CA GLU A 258 -6.50 24.57 4.14
C GLU A 258 -7.26 24.21 2.86
N ASP A 259 -6.66 24.34 1.67
CA ASP A 259 -7.29 23.84 0.43
C ASP A 259 -7.38 22.33 0.45
N CYS A 260 -6.29 21.65 0.88
CA CYS A 260 -6.30 20.20 1.06
C CYS A 260 -7.37 19.75 2.08
N ARG A 261 -7.52 20.48 3.19
CA ARG A 261 -8.57 20.24 4.17
C ARG A 261 -9.97 20.36 3.55
N GLY A 262 -10.21 21.42 2.79
CA GLY A 262 -11.48 21.63 2.08
C GLY A 262 -11.77 20.54 1.05
N MET A 263 -10.75 20.17 0.27
CA MET A 263 -10.84 19.07 -0.70
C MET A 263 -11.13 17.74 -0.02
N TRP A 264 -10.46 17.41 1.08
CA TRP A 264 -10.72 16.23 1.90
C TRP A 264 -12.15 16.21 2.43
N SER A 265 -12.57 17.28 3.11
CA SER A 265 -13.88 17.33 3.78
C SER A 265 -15.03 17.07 2.80
N SER A 266 -14.99 17.70 1.61
CA SER A 266 -16.03 17.49 0.60
C SER A 266 -15.94 16.10 -0.07
N SER A 267 -14.75 15.51 -0.17
CA SER A 267 -14.58 14.18 -0.77
C SER A 267 -15.03 13.08 0.18
N ILE A 268 -14.66 13.14 1.46
CA ILE A 268 -15.06 12.10 2.43
C ILE A 268 -16.58 12.08 2.68
N GLU A 269 -17.23 13.23 2.61
CA GLU A 269 -18.69 13.32 2.71
C GLU A 269 -19.35 12.54 1.55
N ALA A 270 -18.88 12.72 0.32
CA ALA A 270 -19.37 12.00 -0.85
C ALA A 270 -19.07 10.49 -0.77
N VAL A 271 -17.83 10.12 -0.39
CA VAL A 271 -17.43 8.72 -0.23
C VAL A 271 -18.29 8.02 0.83
N ASN A 272 -18.46 8.61 2.00
CA ASN A 272 -19.27 8.02 3.05
C ASN A 272 -20.76 7.92 2.70
N ARG A 273 -21.24 8.80 1.84
CA ARG A 273 -22.66 8.81 1.41
C ARG A 273 -22.96 7.77 0.34
N TYR A 274 -22.08 7.58 -0.62
CA TYR A 274 -22.38 6.80 -1.83
C TYR A 274 -21.60 5.48 -1.92
N VAL A 275 -20.34 5.46 -1.45
CA VAL A 275 -19.44 4.30 -1.58
C VAL A 275 -19.56 3.37 -0.37
N ALA A 276 -19.83 3.91 0.82
CA ALA A 276 -20.06 3.09 2.02
C ALA A 276 -21.29 2.18 1.83
N ASP A 277 -21.19 0.94 2.29
CA ASP A 277 -22.21 -0.11 2.12
C ASP A 277 -22.38 -0.89 3.44
N PRO A 278 -23.27 -0.45 4.33
CA PRO A 278 -23.59 -1.20 5.54
C PRO A 278 -24.42 -2.44 5.18
N THR A 279 -23.88 -3.60 5.48
CA THR A 279 -24.50 -4.91 5.23
C THR A 279 -24.67 -5.72 6.52
N PRO A 280 -25.41 -6.84 6.51
CA PRO A 280 -25.45 -7.73 7.66
C PRO A 280 -24.10 -8.33 8.06
N SER A 281 -23.15 -8.42 7.12
CA SER A 281 -21.80 -8.92 7.38
C SER A 281 -20.85 -7.87 7.96
N GLY A 282 -21.19 -6.59 7.89
CA GLY A 282 -20.38 -5.46 8.39
C GLY A 282 -20.48 -4.22 7.51
N LEU A 283 -19.69 -3.20 7.83
CA LEU A 283 -19.50 -2.03 7.00
C LEU A 283 -18.46 -2.36 5.92
N TRP A 284 -18.78 -2.11 4.66
CA TRP A 284 -17.91 -2.23 3.49
C TRP A 284 -17.95 -0.96 2.67
N TYR A 285 -17.07 -0.86 1.69
CA TYR A 285 -17.05 0.21 0.69
C TYR A 285 -16.94 -0.44 -0.68
N GLY A 286 -18.04 -0.51 -1.41
CA GLY A 286 -18.07 -1.15 -2.72
C GLY A 286 -18.08 -0.13 -3.87
N ALA A 287 -17.90 -0.61 -5.10
CA ALA A 287 -17.85 0.25 -6.28
C ALA A 287 -19.22 0.86 -6.64
N VAL A 288 -19.20 2.11 -7.12
CA VAL A 288 -20.38 2.85 -7.57
C VAL A 288 -20.09 3.57 -8.89
N ASP A 289 -21.12 3.97 -9.61
CA ASP A 289 -21.01 4.94 -10.71
C ASP A 289 -20.80 6.35 -10.14
N MET A 290 -19.77 7.06 -10.59
CA MET A 290 -19.37 8.36 -10.03
C MET A 290 -20.40 9.47 -10.19
N ASP A 291 -21.30 9.40 -11.18
CA ASP A 291 -22.28 10.44 -11.47
C ASP A 291 -23.59 10.25 -10.72
N THR A 292 -23.97 9.01 -10.48
CA THR A 292 -25.28 8.65 -9.93
C THR A 292 -25.19 8.11 -8.49
N GLY A 293 -24.01 7.66 -8.04
CA GLY A 293 -23.83 6.95 -6.77
C GLY A 293 -24.45 5.56 -6.72
N ARG A 294 -24.94 5.04 -7.86
CA ARG A 294 -25.55 3.71 -7.92
C ARG A 294 -24.49 2.63 -7.76
N ARG A 295 -24.72 1.66 -6.85
CA ARG A 295 -23.83 0.51 -6.63
C ARG A 295 -23.61 -0.27 -7.93
N THR A 296 -22.35 -0.54 -8.26
CA THR A 296 -21.93 -1.30 -9.46
C THR A 296 -21.18 -2.57 -9.11
N GLY A 297 -20.64 -2.68 -7.90
CA GLY A 297 -19.90 -3.86 -7.44
C GLY A 297 -19.85 -4.00 -5.94
N THR A 298 -19.61 -5.22 -5.47
CA THR A 298 -19.46 -5.60 -4.06
C THR A 298 -18.06 -6.14 -3.79
N GLU A 299 -17.08 -5.64 -4.53
CA GLU A 299 -15.68 -5.99 -4.35
C GLU A 299 -15.01 -5.06 -3.35
N PHE A 300 -14.16 -5.66 -2.52
CA PHE A 300 -13.32 -5.02 -1.52
C PHE A 300 -12.10 -5.93 -1.34
N GLY A 301 -10.91 -5.40 -1.28
CA GLY A 301 -9.72 -6.24 -1.22
C GLY A 301 -8.67 -5.76 -0.23
N ALA A 302 -7.49 -6.29 -0.37
CA ALA A 302 -6.37 -5.96 0.51
C ALA A 302 -6.01 -4.47 0.45
N LEU A 303 -6.06 -3.84 -0.75
CA LEU A 303 -5.78 -2.41 -0.90
C LEU A 303 -6.77 -1.54 -0.15
N GLU A 304 -8.07 -1.82 -0.26
CA GLU A 304 -9.12 -1.04 0.40
C GLU A 304 -9.00 -1.04 1.93
N ALA A 305 -8.28 -2.01 2.49
CA ALA A 305 -8.06 -2.14 3.94
C ALA A 305 -7.16 -1.04 4.55
N PHE A 306 -6.60 -0.10 3.75
CA PHE A 306 -5.93 1.11 4.25
C PHE A 306 -6.92 2.15 4.80
N PHE A 307 -8.18 2.11 4.33
CA PHE A 307 -9.12 3.20 4.57
C PHE A 307 -9.52 3.38 6.05
N PRO A 308 -9.60 2.34 6.91
CA PRO A 308 -9.72 2.53 8.35
C PRO A 308 -8.63 3.45 8.94
N ALA A 309 -7.37 3.37 8.48
CA ALA A 309 -6.29 4.27 8.94
C ALA A 309 -6.60 5.74 8.60
N VAL A 310 -7.09 6.00 7.38
CA VAL A 310 -7.50 7.35 6.95
C VAL A 310 -8.67 7.87 7.77
N LEU A 311 -9.66 7.01 8.07
CA LEU A 311 -10.79 7.35 8.95
C LEU A 311 -10.33 7.68 10.37
N VAL A 312 -9.35 6.96 10.92
CA VAL A 312 -8.73 7.27 12.22
C VAL A 312 -8.09 8.65 12.20
N LEU A 313 -7.27 8.95 11.18
CA LEU A 313 -6.63 10.27 11.03
C LEU A 313 -7.66 11.40 10.89
N ALA A 314 -8.81 11.12 10.30
CA ALA A 314 -9.93 12.05 10.19
C ALA A 314 -10.79 12.17 11.46
N GLY A 315 -10.58 11.31 12.47
CA GLY A 315 -11.35 11.27 13.71
C GLY A 315 -12.65 10.46 13.67
N ASP A 316 -12.95 9.77 12.55
CA ASP A 316 -14.14 8.90 12.42
C ASP A 316 -13.84 7.48 12.94
N LEU A 317 -13.64 7.38 14.25
CA LEU A 317 -13.22 6.14 14.91
C LEU A 317 -14.27 5.03 14.81
N ASP A 318 -15.55 5.37 14.77
CA ASP A 318 -16.62 4.37 14.74
C ASP A 318 -16.68 3.65 13.38
N ARG A 319 -16.54 4.40 12.27
CA ARG A 319 -16.43 3.78 10.95
C ARG A 319 -15.13 3.01 10.80
N ALA A 320 -14.03 3.56 11.29
CA ALA A 320 -12.72 2.91 11.24
C ALA A 320 -12.75 1.54 11.92
N ARG A 321 -13.34 1.45 13.12
CA ARG A 321 -13.51 0.17 13.83
C ARG A 321 -14.32 -0.84 13.03
N GLN A 322 -15.48 -0.42 12.52
CA GLN A 322 -16.39 -1.30 11.77
C GLN A 322 -15.73 -1.83 10.49
N LEU A 323 -15.02 -0.96 9.78
CA LEU A 323 -14.38 -1.33 8.53
C LEU A 323 -13.17 -2.24 8.76
N GLU A 324 -12.38 -2.00 9.80
CA GLU A 324 -11.27 -2.88 10.18
C GLU A 324 -11.76 -4.28 10.62
N GLU A 325 -12.87 -4.35 11.34
CA GLU A 325 -13.51 -5.62 11.66
C GLU A 325 -14.00 -6.37 10.41
N SER A 326 -14.47 -5.66 9.39
CA SER A 326 -14.81 -6.24 8.09
C SER A 326 -13.56 -6.74 7.35
N SER A 327 -12.49 -5.95 7.33
CA SER A 327 -11.19 -6.33 6.78
C SER A 327 -10.62 -7.57 7.48
N PHE A 328 -10.78 -7.68 8.80
CA PHE A 328 -10.35 -8.85 9.54
C PHE A 328 -11.19 -10.11 9.22
N LYS A 329 -12.49 -9.96 8.94
CA LYS A 329 -13.31 -11.08 8.42
C LYS A 329 -12.79 -11.57 7.06
N MET A 330 -12.40 -10.65 6.16
CA MET A 330 -11.78 -11.00 4.90
C MET A 330 -10.45 -11.75 5.11
N TRP A 331 -9.59 -11.29 6.02
CA TRP A 331 -8.34 -11.98 6.36
C TRP A 331 -8.59 -13.40 6.86
N THR A 332 -9.54 -13.58 7.78
CA THR A 332 -9.81 -14.87 8.42
C THR A 332 -10.66 -15.82 7.57
N ALA A 333 -11.24 -15.33 6.46
CA ALA A 333 -11.92 -16.20 5.47
C ALA A 333 -10.95 -17.07 4.67
N ALA A 334 -9.65 -16.73 4.67
CA ALA A 334 -8.60 -17.48 4.00
C ALA A 334 -7.31 -17.46 4.86
N TRP A 335 -6.13 -17.47 4.23
CA TRP A 335 -4.83 -17.37 4.93
C TRP A 335 -4.32 -15.93 5.08
N ALA A 336 -4.85 -15.01 4.29
CA ALA A 336 -4.55 -13.59 4.28
C ALA A 336 -5.68 -12.85 3.54
N ALA A 337 -5.63 -11.51 3.55
CA ALA A 337 -6.53 -10.68 2.76
C ALA A 337 -6.29 -10.91 1.26
N ALA A 338 -7.33 -11.28 0.52
CA ALA A 338 -7.23 -11.43 -0.93
C ALA A 338 -7.07 -10.07 -1.63
N ASP A 339 -6.42 -10.04 -2.80
CA ASP A 339 -6.36 -8.84 -3.64
C ASP A 339 -7.76 -8.34 -4.02
N VAL A 340 -8.71 -9.27 -4.27
CA VAL A 340 -10.13 -8.94 -4.45
C VAL A 340 -11.00 -9.95 -3.71
N PHE A 341 -11.96 -9.45 -2.91
CA PHE A 341 -12.90 -10.20 -2.11
C PHE A 341 -14.32 -9.69 -2.36
N ASP A 342 -15.24 -10.58 -2.72
CA ASP A 342 -16.66 -10.26 -2.81
C ASP A 342 -17.30 -10.35 -1.43
N TYR A 343 -17.58 -9.19 -0.82
CA TYR A 343 -18.16 -9.12 0.52
C TYR A 343 -19.65 -9.50 0.58
N ALA A 344 -20.36 -9.53 -0.55
CA ALA A 344 -21.72 -10.05 -0.61
C ALA A 344 -21.73 -11.59 -0.57
N ALA A 345 -20.80 -12.21 -1.28
CA ALA A 345 -20.62 -13.67 -1.29
C ALA A 345 -19.67 -14.17 -0.17
N MET A 346 -19.00 -13.27 0.56
CA MET A 346 -18.01 -13.53 1.60
C MET A 346 -16.92 -14.53 1.16
N ARG A 347 -16.34 -14.28 -0.02
CA ARG A 347 -15.30 -15.15 -0.60
C ARG A 347 -14.31 -14.38 -1.48
N PRO A 348 -13.04 -14.83 -1.58
CA PRO A 348 -12.09 -14.31 -2.54
C PRO A 348 -12.56 -14.53 -3.99
N THR A 349 -12.37 -13.51 -4.84
CA THR A 349 -12.57 -13.59 -6.31
C THR A 349 -11.24 -13.48 -7.05
N HIS A 350 -10.26 -12.76 -6.47
CA HIS A 350 -8.87 -12.80 -6.90
C HIS A 350 -8.00 -13.17 -5.68
N PRO A 351 -7.69 -14.45 -5.49
CA PRO A 351 -7.17 -14.97 -4.22
C PRO A 351 -5.66 -14.75 -4.00
N ARG A 352 -5.04 -13.79 -4.67
CA ARG A 352 -3.63 -13.44 -4.47
C ARG A 352 -3.47 -12.55 -3.24
N TRP A 353 -2.33 -12.67 -2.55
CA TRP A 353 -1.88 -11.72 -1.54
C TRP A 353 -0.36 -11.49 -1.66
N PRO A 354 0.05 -10.32 -2.15
CA PRO A 354 1.47 -10.03 -2.35
C PRO A 354 2.16 -9.40 -1.13
N LEU A 355 1.90 -9.89 0.09
CA LEU A 355 2.49 -9.42 1.35
C LEU A 355 2.09 -7.98 1.73
N ARG A 356 0.90 -7.56 1.37
CA ARG A 356 0.38 -6.21 1.55
C ARG A 356 0.24 -5.76 3.00
N PRO A 357 0.48 -4.43 3.31
CA PRO A 357 0.47 -3.86 4.65
C PRO A 357 -0.88 -3.34 5.14
N GLU A 358 -1.82 -2.98 4.29
CA GLU A 358 -2.89 -1.99 4.52
C GLU A 358 -3.79 -2.33 5.73
N ILE A 359 -4.15 -3.59 5.91
CA ILE A 359 -4.94 -4.03 7.08
C ILE A 359 -4.11 -3.92 8.38
N ILE A 360 -2.81 -4.11 8.30
CA ILE A 360 -1.91 -4.02 9.46
C ILE A 360 -1.67 -2.56 9.83
N GLU A 361 -1.51 -1.71 8.82
CA GLU A 361 -1.49 -0.25 8.97
C GLU A 361 -2.72 0.24 9.73
N SER A 362 -3.91 -0.14 9.25
CA SER A 362 -5.19 0.25 9.86
C SER A 362 -5.33 -0.21 11.31
N ALA A 363 -4.92 -1.44 11.61
CA ALA A 363 -4.88 -1.94 12.98
C ALA A 363 -3.93 -1.12 13.88
N TRP A 364 -2.77 -0.68 13.34
CA TRP A 364 -1.84 0.15 14.09
C TRP A 364 -2.38 1.57 14.37
N TYR A 365 -3.00 2.22 13.39
CA TYR A 365 -3.63 3.54 13.60
C TYR A 365 -4.76 3.44 14.62
N LEU A 366 -5.59 2.41 14.55
CA LEU A 366 -6.65 2.15 15.54
C LEU A 366 -6.08 1.88 16.94
N GLN A 367 -5.02 1.09 17.05
CA GLN A 367 -4.34 0.83 18.34
C GLN A 367 -3.80 2.13 18.93
N THR A 368 -3.17 2.97 18.11
CA THR A 368 -2.58 4.25 18.55
C THR A 368 -3.66 5.24 19.02
N ALA A 369 -4.82 5.28 18.36
CA ALA A 369 -5.90 6.20 18.70
C ALA A 369 -6.80 5.72 19.85
N THR A 370 -6.99 4.39 19.99
CA THR A 370 -8.01 3.83 20.91
C THR A 370 -7.41 3.06 22.06
N HIS A 371 -6.16 2.60 21.95
CA HIS A 371 -5.46 1.73 22.92
C HIS A 371 -6.19 0.41 23.21
N GLU A 372 -7.08 -0.03 22.33
CA GLU A 372 -7.84 -1.27 22.49
C GLU A 372 -6.96 -2.49 22.22
N PRO A 373 -6.82 -3.48 23.14
CA PRO A 373 -5.93 -4.62 23.01
C PRO A 373 -6.21 -5.53 21.80
N ARG A 374 -7.42 -5.47 21.25
CA ARG A 374 -7.84 -6.30 20.11
C ARG A 374 -7.01 -6.02 18.85
N TRP A 375 -6.56 -4.79 18.64
CA TRP A 375 -5.76 -4.45 17.47
C TRP A 375 -4.38 -5.09 17.50
N THR A 376 -3.75 -5.09 18.68
CA THR A 376 -2.49 -5.84 18.88
C THR A 376 -2.72 -7.36 18.76
N ALA A 377 -3.87 -7.88 19.20
CA ALA A 377 -4.21 -9.29 19.01
C ALA A 377 -4.38 -9.63 17.51
N MET A 378 -5.01 -8.76 16.72
CA MET A 378 -5.05 -8.91 15.25
C MET A 378 -3.63 -8.93 14.66
N GLY A 379 -2.74 -8.02 15.07
CA GLY A 379 -1.35 -8.00 14.64
C GLY A 379 -0.59 -9.29 14.94
N ARG A 380 -0.82 -9.92 16.10
CA ARG A 380 -0.24 -11.24 16.42
C ARG A 380 -0.75 -12.32 15.48
N ARG A 381 -2.04 -12.28 15.15
CA ARG A 381 -2.63 -13.21 14.19
C ARG A 381 -2.03 -13.00 12.80
N PHE A 382 -1.92 -11.76 12.33
CA PHE A 382 -1.29 -11.45 11.04
C PHE A 382 0.14 -11.97 10.97
N MET A 383 0.94 -11.71 12.00
CA MET A 383 2.33 -12.18 12.06
C MET A 383 2.42 -13.70 12.07
N GLY A 384 1.56 -14.38 12.83
CA GLY A 384 1.51 -15.85 12.87
C GLY A 384 1.16 -16.46 11.51
N ASP A 385 0.18 -15.89 10.80
CA ASP A 385 -0.21 -16.34 9.46
C ASP A 385 0.91 -16.10 8.44
N ILE A 386 1.59 -14.93 8.48
CA ILE A 386 2.74 -14.61 7.62
C ILE A 386 3.90 -15.61 7.85
N GLU A 387 4.26 -15.86 9.10
CA GLU A 387 5.30 -16.86 9.44
C GLU A 387 4.96 -18.27 8.92
N ALA A 388 3.70 -18.66 9.05
CA ALA A 388 3.27 -20.01 8.68
C ALA A 388 3.15 -20.22 7.16
N CYS A 389 2.79 -19.18 6.40
CA CYS A 389 2.43 -19.33 4.98
C CYS A 389 3.44 -18.72 4.02
N CYS A 390 4.16 -17.66 4.44
CA CYS A 390 4.97 -16.86 3.54
C CYS A 390 6.48 -17.00 3.78
N ARG A 391 6.91 -17.56 4.91
CA ARG A 391 8.33 -17.72 5.22
C ARG A 391 9.00 -18.72 4.28
N THR A 392 10.20 -18.39 3.82
CA THR A 392 11.09 -19.25 3.02
C THR A 392 12.49 -19.28 3.64
N ASP A 393 13.40 -20.09 3.10
CA ASP A 393 14.79 -20.12 3.56
C ASP A 393 15.53 -18.78 3.34
N ALA A 394 15.09 -18.00 2.34
CA ALA A 394 15.75 -16.76 1.92
C ALA A 394 14.93 -15.48 2.20
N GLY A 395 13.96 -15.55 3.08
CA GLY A 395 13.09 -14.42 3.42
C GLY A 395 11.62 -14.81 3.42
N TYR A 396 10.79 -14.01 2.76
CA TYR A 396 9.35 -14.25 2.65
C TYR A 396 8.92 -14.22 1.19
N THR A 397 7.74 -14.74 0.90
CA THR A 397 7.20 -14.76 -0.46
C THR A 397 5.70 -14.46 -0.47
N VAL A 398 5.23 -13.89 -1.56
CA VAL A 398 3.82 -13.65 -1.84
C VAL A 398 3.02 -14.95 -1.87
N LEU A 399 1.71 -14.88 -1.62
CA LEU A 399 0.78 -15.96 -1.91
C LEU A 399 0.12 -15.73 -3.27
N ASP A 400 0.26 -16.68 -4.17
CA ASP A 400 -0.48 -16.71 -5.44
C ASP A 400 -1.96 -17.08 -5.21
N ASP A 401 -2.23 -17.81 -4.12
CA ASP A 401 -3.59 -18.19 -3.75
C ASP A 401 -3.72 -18.35 -2.23
N VAL A 402 -4.46 -17.42 -1.62
CA VAL A 402 -4.72 -17.40 -0.16
C VAL A 402 -5.65 -18.53 0.29
N THR A 403 -6.39 -19.18 -0.59
CA THR A 403 -7.30 -20.28 -0.23
C THR A 403 -6.58 -21.59 -0.08
N SER A 404 -5.55 -21.82 -0.88
CA SER A 404 -4.72 -23.02 -0.86
C SER A 404 -3.39 -22.84 -0.12
N GLY A 405 -2.98 -21.59 0.14
CA GLY A 405 -1.65 -21.25 0.65
C GLY A 405 -0.53 -21.44 -0.38
N LYS A 406 -0.86 -21.44 -1.68
CA LYS A 406 0.14 -21.54 -2.74
C LYS A 406 1.05 -20.34 -2.74
N GLN A 407 2.35 -20.58 -2.56
CA GLN A 407 3.38 -19.54 -2.61
C GLN A 407 3.71 -19.16 -4.05
N GLY A 408 3.97 -17.84 -4.27
CA GLY A 408 4.63 -17.32 -5.46
C GLY A 408 6.13 -17.15 -5.23
N ASP A 409 6.81 -16.41 -6.13
CA ASP A 409 8.28 -16.23 -6.03
C ASP A 409 8.65 -14.75 -6.12
N LEU A 410 8.27 -13.99 -5.08
CA LEU A 410 8.61 -12.57 -4.96
C LEU A 410 8.52 -12.12 -3.50
N MET A 411 9.50 -11.35 -3.05
CA MET A 411 9.48 -10.57 -1.82
C MET A 411 9.54 -9.09 -2.23
N PRO A 412 8.38 -8.41 -2.31
CA PRO A 412 8.35 -6.99 -2.72
C PRO A 412 8.99 -6.10 -1.65
N SER A 413 9.54 -4.95 -2.07
CA SER A 413 10.25 -4.02 -1.18
C SER A 413 9.40 -3.51 -0.03
N TYR A 414 8.10 -3.23 -0.30
CA TYR A 414 7.16 -2.73 0.71
C TYR A 414 6.88 -3.74 1.85
N PHE A 415 7.18 -5.02 1.66
CA PHE A 415 7.11 -5.96 2.78
C PHE A 415 8.06 -5.56 3.93
N LEU A 416 9.27 -5.10 3.58
CA LEU A 416 10.25 -4.59 4.53
C LEU A 416 9.94 -3.14 4.95
N ALA A 417 9.51 -2.33 4.00
CA ALA A 417 9.23 -0.91 4.21
C ALA A 417 8.00 -0.66 5.07
N GLU A 418 6.93 -1.47 4.88
CA GLU A 418 5.61 -1.21 5.44
C GLU A 418 5.11 -2.36 6.33
N THR A 419 4.89 -3.56 5.76
CA THR A 419 4.23 -4.67 6.45
C THR A 419 4.93 -5.00 7.77
N LEU A 420 6.25 -5.17 7.75
CA LEU A 420 7.02 -5.46 8.95
C LEU A 420 7.15 -4.22 9.87
N LYS A 421 7.19 -3.00 9.31
CA LYS A 421 7.19 -1.76 10.08
C LYS A 421 5.91 -1.62 10.90
N TYR A 422 4.74 -1.78 10.27
CA TYR A 422 3.46 -1.66 10.98
C TYR A 422 3.26 -2.78 12.02
N LEU A 423 3.70 -4.02 11.75
CA LEU A 423 3.70 -5.09 12.76
C LEU A 423 4.57 -4.75 13.97
N TRP A 424 5.76 -4.17 13.73
CA TRP A 424 6.63 -3.73 14.79
C TRP A 424 6.02 -2.57 15.60
N LEU A 425 5.44 -1.59 14.92
CA LEU A 425 4.75 -0.45 15.54
C LEU A 425 3.56 -0.88 16.40
N LEU A 426 2.79 -1.88 15.98
CA LEU A 426 1.73 -2.50 16.78
C LEU A 426 2.27 -3.13 18.07
N GLY A 427 3.48 -3.66 18.03
CA GLY A 427 4.16 -4.27 19.17
C GLY A 427 4.94 -3.26 20.06
N THR A 428 5.10 -2.01 19.61
CA THR A 428 5.86 -0.95 20.30
C THR A 428 5.03 0.34 20.44
N PRO A 429 3.98 0.35 21.25
CA PRO A 429 3.14 1.54 21.42
C PRO A 429 3.97 2.77 21.82
N GLY A 430 3.77 3.89 21.12
CA GLY A 430 4.48 5.15 21.40
C GLY A 430 5.87 5.26 20.80
N ALA A 431 6.32 4.30 19.99
CA ALA A 431 7.62 4.39 19.28
C ALA A 431 7.71 5.59 18.34
N LEU A 432 6.59 6.04 17.78
CA LEU A 432 6.50 7.22 16.93
C LEU A 432 5.39 8.17 17.41
N ASP A 433 5.64 9.47 17.30
CA ASP A 433 4.68 10.52 17.63
C ASP A 433 4.02 11.08 16.37
N LEU A 434 2.78 10.65 16.10
CA LEU A 434 1.98 11.09 14.95
C LEU A 434 1.65 12.60 14.95
N ARG A 435 1.95 13.35 16.02
CA ARG A 435 1.83 14.82 16.02
C ARG A 435 2.96 15.49 15.25
N THR A 436 4.08 14.80 15.05
CA THR A 436 5.31 15.32 14.42
C THR A 436 5.65 14.65 13.10
N ILE A 437 4.94 13.56 12.77
CA ILE A 437 5.22 12.70 11.61
C ILE A 437 3.92 12.46 10.84
N VAL A 438 4.00 12.47 9.52
CA VAL A 438 2.98 11.95 8.62
C VAL A 438 3.63 10.89 7.74
N PHE A 439 3.08 9.68 7.73
CA PHE A 439 3.52 8.67 6.78
C PHE A 439 3.00 8.99 5.37
N ASN A 440 3.86 8.85 4.36
CA ASN A 440 3.39 8.77 2.98
C ASN A 440 2.65 7.44 2.75
N THR A 441 2.19 7.17 1.54
CA THR A 441 1.45 5.93 1.22
C THR A 441 2.32 4.68 1.22
N GLU A 442 3.67 4.82 1.28
CA GLU A 442 4.66 3.74 1.37
C GLU A 442 5.27 3.63 2.78
N ALA A 443 4.56 4.15 3.78
CA ALA A 443 4.98 4.18 5.19
C ALA A 443 6.34 4.85 5.46
N HIS A 444 6.79 5.78 4.60
CA HIS A 444 7.95 6.61 4.91
C HIS A 444 7.56 7.76 5.84
N PRO A 445 8.15 7.86 7.05
CA PRO A 445 7.82 8.94 7.98
C PRO A 445 8.41 10.27 7.51
N LEU A 446 7.53 11.20 7.13
CA LEU A 446 7.89 12.56 6.79
C LEU A 446 7.67 13.46 8.00
N ARG A 447 8.71 14.20 8.41
CA ARG A 447 8.68 15.07 9.58
C ARG A 447 8.39 16.51 9.17
N ARG A 448 7.58 17.17 9.99
CA ARG A 448 7.38 18.60 9.91
C ARG A 448 8.57 19.32 10.56
N THR A 449 9.60 19.60 9.76
CA THR A 449 10.86 20.24 10.21
C THR A 449 10.96 21.73 9.83
N TRP A 450 9.90 22.34 9.32
CA TRP A 450 9.79 23.74 8.88
C TRP A 450 8.74 24.50 9.67
#